data_547ac33d8fa14f47b85b6aef04a64fc3
#
_entry.id   547ac33d8fa14f47b85b6aef04a64fc3
#
_cell.length_a   1.000
_cell.length_b   1.000
_cell.length_c   1.000
_cell.angle_alpha   90.00
_cell.angle_beta   90.00
_cell.angle_gamma   90.00
#
_symmetry.space_group_name_H-M   'P 1'
#
loop_
_entity.id
_entity.type
_entity.pdbx_description
1 polymer ?
#
loop_
_entity_poly.entity_id
_entity_poly.type
_entity_poly.pdbx_seq_one_letter_code
_entity_poly.pdbx_strand_id
1 'polypeptide(L)'
;MQGYYIWTIGCQMNKADSERLESALGQMGLNPTRSPEEADVIVLNSCVVRQTAEDKVVGMLSSLKPIKQRNPEKIVALMGCMVGPKTAPLEERFPYADVFMRPQQYEPLINLLGDRMGFDPDGCVGPLTAKADVATYIPIIHGCDKFCSFCIIPYRRGRETSREISEIVYESEMLVARGVKEVTLLGQNVDSYGHDLSGSVNLSNLLSAVNEVKGIERIRFLTSHPNDMDDSIIDAVGGLEKVCEHINLPFQAGDDDILQSMRRGYTNYEYRKIIDKIRCKVPGVSLGTDLIVGFCGETDQQFKSTLQLVRDIKFDKVHSAAYSTRKGTIADRKMVDNVPAEIKKDRLRQINDEQEEISTQINSRVLGECHEVLVEGTKNSRWFGRNRNDKLVFFDSTTTAKGDMALVKIEETSPWFLQGSLKNTKGGSPDNPRSSLTVNKL
;
A
#
# COMPACT_ATOMS: atom_id res chain seq x y z
N MET A 1 -28.71 -13.39 11.55
CA MET A 1 -27.33 -13.40 11.07
C MET A 1 -26.46 -12.93 12.21
N GLN A 2 -25.32 -13.59 12.46
CA GLN A 2 -24.44 -13.29 13.60
C GLN A 2 -22.97 -13.18 13.22
N GLY A 3 -22.56 -13.79 12.10
CA GLY A 3 -21.15 -13.88 11.76
C GLY A 3 -20.80 -13.50 10.32
N TYR A 4 -19.61 -12.89 10.15
CA TYR A 4 -19.04 -12.59 8.84
C TYR A 4 -17.64 -13.15 8.67
N TYR A 5 -17.29 -13.46 7.43
CA TYR A 5 -15.95 -13.86 7.00
C TYR A 5 -15.51 -12.99 5.83
N ILE A 6 -14.37 -12.30 5.97
CA ILE A 6 -13.78 -11.50 4.88
C ILE A 6 -12.45 -12.12 4.47
N TRP A 7 -12.33 -12.48 3.21
CA TRP A 7 -11.07 -12.90 2.61
C TRP A 7 -10.55 -11.85 1.63
N THR A 8 -9.35 -11.34 1.89
CA THR A 8 -8.75 -10.25 1.13
C THR A 8 -7.52 -10.72 0.39
N ILE A 9 -7.47 -10.43 -0.91
CA ILE A 9 -6.27 -10.56 -1.72
C ILE A 9 -6.02 -9.26 -2.47
N GLY A 10 -4.77 -8.78 -2.46
CA GLY A 10 -4.41 -7.57 -3.20
C GLY A 10 -3.38 -6.71 -2.49
N CYS A 11 -3.50 -5.40 -2.67
CA CYS A 11 -2.62 -4.38 -2.12
C CYS A 11 -3.14 -3.85 -0.76
N GLN A 12 -2.38 -2.92 -0.18
CA GLN A 12 -2.74 -2.25 1.09
C GLN A 12 -4.11 -1.56 1.00
N MET A 13 -4.45 -0.98 -0.16
CA MET A 13 -5.76 -0.38 -0.35
C MET A 13 -6.91 -1.40 -0.25
N ASN A 14 -6.74 -2.63 -0.77
CA ASN A 14 -7.73 -3.69 -0.57
C ASN A 14 -7.85 -4.06 0.92
N LYS A 15 -6.73 -4.08 1.65
CA LYS A 15 -6.75 -4.33 3.09
C LYS A 15 -7.53 -3.22 3.82
N ALA A 16 -7.24 -1.96 3.53
CA ALA A 16 -7.98 -0.82 4.09
C ALA A 16 -9.48 -0.85 3.75
N ASP A 17 -9.83 -1.20 2.49
CA ASP A 17 -11.23 -1.36 2.08
C ASP A 17 -11.93 -2.47 2.91
N SER A 18 -11.25 -3.59 3.18
CA SER A 18 -11.79 -4.68 4.01
C SER A 18 -11.96 -4.28 5.47
N GLU A 19 -10.98 -3.61 6.06
CA GLU A 19 -11.03 -3.13 7.45
C GLU A 19 -12.20 -2.15 7.68
N ARG A 20 -12.48 -1.30 6.69
CA ARG A 20 -13.65 -0.40 6.74
C ARG A 20 -14.96 -1.17 6.66
N LEU A 21 -15.05 -2.18 5.79
CA LEU A 21 -16.22 -3.05 5.74
C LEU A 21 -16.38 -3.86 7.05
N GLU A 22 -15.28 -4.35 7.64
CA GLU A 22 -15.32 -4.98 8.98
C GLU A 22 -15.89 -4.04 10.03
N SER A 23 -15.51 -2.75 9.99
CA SER A 23 -16.06 -1.73 10.87
C SER A 23 -17.57 -1.57 10.68
N ALA A 24 -18.07 -1.51 9.44
CA ALA A 24 -19.50 -1.44 9.16
C ALA A 24 -20.26 -2.67 9.67
N LEU A 25 -19.77 -3.87 9.34
CA LEU A 25 -20.41 -5.11 9.77
C LEU A 25 -20.43 -5.27 11.31
N GLY A 26 -19.34 -4.83 11.98
CA GLY A 26 -19.28 -4.81 13.44
C GLY A 26 -20.29 -3.83 14.06
N GLN A 27 -20.48 -2.64 13.48
CA GLN A 27 -21.50 -1.66 13.91
C GLN A 27 -22.92 -2.22 13.73
N MET A 28 -23.14 -3.08 12.73
CA MET A 28 -24.41 -3.81 12.52
C MET A 28 -24.58 -5.00 13.46
N GLY A 29 -23.65 -5.24 14.41
CA GLY A 29 -23.72 -6.33 15.39
C GLY A 29 -23.25 -7.70 14.90
N LEU A 30 -22.61 -7.77 13.71
CA LEU A 30 -22.03 -9.01 13.22
C LEU A 30 -20.62 -9.23 13.79
N ASN A 31 -20.24 -10.49 14.03
CA ASN A 31 -18.92 -10.85 14.57
C ASN A 31 -18.06 -11.56 13.53
N PRO A 32 -16.73 -11.37 13.54
CA PRO A 32 -15.83 -12.07 12.64
C PRO A 32 -15.81 -13.58 12.95
N THR A 33 -15.82 -14.42 11.91
CA THR A 33 -15.67 -15.88 12.02
C THR A 33 -14.34 -16.34 11.47
N ARG A 34 -13.94 -17.58 11.80
CA ARG A 34 -12.65 -18.15 11.38
C ARG A 34 -12.68 -18.76 10.01
N SER A 35 -13.85 -19.17 9.55
CA SER A 35 -14.04 -19.86 8.27
C SER A 35 -15.33 -19.43 7.57
N PRO A 36 -15.43 -19.59 6.24
CA PRO A 36 -16.64 -19.27 5.50
C PRO A 36 -17.83 -20.20 5.86
N GLU A 37 -17.53 -21.40 6.37
CA GLU A 37 -18.57 -22.35 6.81
C GLU A 37 -19.34 -21.83 8.03
N GLU A 38 -18.66 -21.11 8.93
CA GLU A 38 -19.25 -20.56 10.16
C GLU A 38 -19.99 -19.23 9.90
N ALA A 39 -19.65 -18.52 8.83
CA ALA A 39 -20.17 -17.19 8.54
C ALA A 39 -21.55 -17.22 7.91
N ASP A 40 -22.39 -16.23 8.24
CA ASP A 40 -23.64 -15.93 7.51
C ASP A 40 -23.38 -15.02 6.30
N VAL A 41 -22.38 -14.16 6.41
CA VAL A 41 -21.95 -13.22 5.38
C VAL A 41 -20.50 -13.51 4.99
N ILE A 42 -20.27 -13.84 3.72
CA ILE A 42 -18.94 -14.16 3.18
C ILE A 42 -18.58 -13.11 2.15
N VAL A 43 -17.49 -12.38 2.37
CA VAL A 43 -17.02 -11.33 1.47
C VAL A 43 -15.64 -11.68 0.92
N LEU A 44 -15.48 -11.66 -0.39
CA LEU A 44 -14.19 -11.78 -1.06
C LEU A 44 -13.78 -10.43 -1.61
N ASN A 45 -12.70 -9.85 -1.06
CA ASN A 45 -12.12 -8.61 -1.57
C ASN A 45 -11.00 -8.93 -2.56
N SER A 46 -11.19 -8.51 -3.81
CA SER A 46 -10.47 -8.97 -4.99
C SER A 46 -9.51 -7.93 -5.56
N CYS A 47 -8.40 -8.41 -6.12
CA CYS A 47 -7.44 -7.64 -6.88
C CYS A 47 -7.35 -8.15 -8.33
N VAL A 48 -7.18 -7.23 -9.29
CA VAL A 48 -6.94 -7.56 -10.70
C VAL A 48 -5.62 -6.99 -11.23
N VAL A 49 -4.77 -6.47 -10.35
CA VAL A 49 -3.46 -5.94 -10.74
C VAL A 49 -2.52 -7.06 -11.21
N ARG A 50 -2.65 -8.26 -10.65
CA ARG A 50 -1.86 -9.45 -11.04
C ARG A 50 -2.80 -10.60 -11.40
N GLN A 51 -2.49 -11.33 -12.49
CA GLN A 51 -3.30 -12.49 -12.92
C GLN A 51 -3.43 -13.55 -11.82
N THR A 52 -2.32 -13.84 -11.14
CA THR A 52 -2.32 -14.82 -10.02
C THR A 52 -3.26 -14.43 -8.87
N ALA A 53 -3.53 -13.14 -8.66
CA ALA A 53 -4.49 -12.70 -7.65
C ALA A 53 -5.94 -12.94 -8.15
N GLU A 54 -6.21 -12.63 -9.41
CA GLU A 54 -7.51 -12.89 -10.04
C GLU A 54 -7.83 -14.40 -10.04
N ASP A 55 -6.87 -15.25 -10.43
CA ASP A 55 -7.03 -16.71 -10.46
C ASP A 55 -7.35 -17.27 -9.07
N LYS A 56 -6.70 -16.74 -8.02
CA LYS A 56 -6.99 -17.12 -6.63
C LYS A 56 -8.40 -16.72 -6.21
N VAL A 57 -8.88 -15.53 -6.61
CA VAL A 57 -10.26 -15.09 -6.33
C VAL A 57 -11.26 -16.01 -7.00
N VAL A 58 -11.05 -16.37 -8.27
CA VAL A 58 -11.91 -17.30 -9.02
C VAL A 58 -11.93 -18.68 -8.35
N GLY A 59 -10.76 -19.18 -7.92
CA GLY A 59 -10.67 -20.43 -7.18
C GLY A 59 -11.45 -20.41 -5.87
N MET A 60 -11.29 -19.34 -5.08
CA MET A 60 -11.99 -19.16 -3.82
C MET A 60 -13.52 -19.02 -4.04
N LEU A 61 -13.96 -18.21 -5.00
CA LEU A 61 -15.38 -18.14 -5.37
C LEU A 61 -15.93 -19.53 -5.69
N SER A 62 -15.22 -20.31 -6.51
CA SER A 62 -15.65 -21.65 -6.89
C SER A 62 -15.81 -22.58 -5.67
N SER A 63 -14.95 -22.46 -4.66
CA SER A 63 -15.06 -23.24 -3.42
C SER A 63 -16.24 -22.85 -2.54
N LEU A 64 -16.79 -21.64 -2.69
CA LEU A 64 -17.98 -21.18 -1.97
C LEU A 64 -19.28 -21.74 -2.54
N LYS A 65 -19.32 -22.18 -3.80
CA LYS A 65 -20.52 -22.71 -4.45
C LYS A 65 -21.18 -23.85 -3.65
N PRO A 66 -20.47 -24.90 -3.19
CA PRO A 66 -21.08 -25.96 -2.37
C PRO A 66 -21.58 -25.46 -1.01
N ILE A 67 -20.93 -24.46 -0.42
CA ILE A 67 -21.33 -23.85 0.86
C ILE A 67 -22.68 -23.14 0.67
N LYS A 68 -22.80 -22.32 -0.37
CA LYS A 68 -24.04 -21.61 -0.72
C LYS A 68 -25.17 -22.55 -1.08
N GLN A 69 -24.89 -23.65 -1.79
CA GLN A 69 -25.90 -24.67 -2.14
C GLN A 69 -26.47 -25.40 -0.91
N ARG A 70 -25.61 -25.69 0.09
CA ARG A 70 -26.06 -26.31 1.34
C ARG A 70 -26.81 -25.35 2.27
N ASN A 71 -26.46 -24.05 2.21
CA ASN A 71 -27.04 -23.00 3.03
C ASN A 71 -27.40 -21.78 2.17
N PRO A 72 -28.56 -21.80 1.48
CA PRO A 72 -28.98 -20.73 0.56
C PRO A 72 -29.12 -19.35 1.21
N GLU A 73 -29.38 -19.30 2.52
CA GLU A 73 -29.55 -18.08 3.28
C GLU A 73 -28.23 -17.32 3.53
N LYS A 74 -27.08 -17.99 3.38
CA LYS A 74 -25.77 -17.30 3.47
C LYS A 74 -25.63 -16.28 2.35
N ILE A 75 -25.07 -15.11 2.66
CA ILE A 75 -24.76 -14.07 1.69
C ILE A 75 -23.33 -14.25 1.21
N VAL A 76 -23.14 -14.34 -0.11
CA VAL A 76 -21.82 -14.33 -0.76
C VAL A 76 -21.67 -13.04 -1.53
N ALA A 77 -20.69 -12.22 -1.15
CA ALA A 77 -20.39 -10.94 -1.78
C ALA A 77 -18.98 -10.92 -2.41
N LEU A 78 -18.88 -10.40 -3.61
CA LEU A 78 -17.60 -10.10 -4.28
C LEU A 78 -17.38 -8.60 -4.27
N MET A 79 -16.25 -8.18 -3.71
CA MET A 79 -15.84 -6.77 -3.62
C MET A 79 -14.48 -6.55 -4.28
N GLY A 80 -14.17 -5.29 -4.57
CA GLY A 80 -12.83 -4.85 -4.95
C GLY A 80 -12.62 -4.69 -6.46
N CYS A 81 -11.34 -4.64 -6.86
CA CYS A 81 -10.96 -4.22 -8.22
C CYS A 81 -11.45 -5.17 -9.35
N MET A 82 -11.86 -6.40 -9.03
CA MET A 82 -12.48 -7.31 -10.00
C MET A 82 -13.86 -6.84 -10.43
N VAL A 83 -14.57 -6.14 -9.54
CA VAL A 83 -15.91 -5.63 -9.82
C VAL A 83 -15.79 -4.29 -10.55
N GLY A 84 -16.21 -4.28 -11.81
CA GLY A 84 -16.22 -3.08 -12.66
C GLY A 84 -17.59 -2.37 -12.63
N PRO A 85 -17.74 -1.29 -13.43
CA PRO A 85 -19.02 -0.59 -13.56
C PRO A 85 -20.17 -1.45 -14.11
N LYS A 86 -19.84 -2.51 -14.83
CA LYS A 86 -20.81 -3.48 -15.38
C LYS A 86 -20.61 -4.80 -14.66
N THR A 87 -21.60 -5.23 -13.88
CA THR A 87 -21.58 -6.45 -13.06
C THR A 87 -22.10 -7.67 -13.80
N ALA A 88 -22.96 -7.50 -14.81
CA ALA A 88 -23.61 -8.59 -15.53
C ALA A 88 -22.68 -9.75 -15.96
N PRO A 89 -21.45 -9.54 -16.48
CA PRO A 89 -20.56 -10.65 -16.80
C PRO A 89 -20.08 -11.45 -15.59
N LEU A 90 -20.02 -10.83 -14.41
CA LEU A 90 -19.67 -11.51 -13.16
C LEU A 90 -20.89 -12.25 -12.58
N GLU A 91 -22.08 -11.67 -12.67
CA GLU A 91 -23.34 -12.29 -12.28
C GLU A 91 -23.60 -13.56 -13.09
N GLU A 92 -23.40 -13.52 -14.39
CA GLU A 92 -23.51 -14.70 -15.26
C GLU A 92 -22.48 -15.78 -14.89
N ARG A 93 -21.24 -15.37 -14.59
CA ARG A 93 -20.16 -16.30 -14.25
C ARG A 93 -20.30 -16.89 -12.85
N PHE A 94 -20.83 -16.12 -11.89
CA PHE A 94 -20.95 -16.48 -10.49
C PHE A 94 -22.39 -16.26 -9.97
N PRO A 95 -23.38 -16.98 -10.51
CA PRO A 95 -24.81 -16.75 -10.20
C PRO A 95 -25.21 -17.07 -8.74
N TYR A 96 -24.28 -17.64 -7.98
CA TYR A 96 -24.47 -17.92 -6.54
C TYR A 96 -23.91 -16.82 -5.63
N ALA A 97 -23.26 -15.80 -6.18
CA ALA A 97 -22.88 -14.60 -5.45
C ALA A 97 -24.06 -13.62 -5.45
N ASP A 98 -24.43 -13.14 -4.28
CA ASP A 98 -25.62 -12.30 -4.07
C ASP A 98 -25.33 -10.82 -4.32
N VAL A 99 -24.07 -10.37 -4.08
CA VAL A 99 -23.71 -8.96 -4.13
C VAL A 99 -22.37 -8.76 -4.83
N PHE A 100 -22.31 -7.75 -5.71
CA PHE A 100 -21.09 -7.31 -6.38
C PHE A 100 -20.84 -5.83 -6.05
N MET A 101 -19.74 -5.54 -5.35
CA MET A 101 -19.40 -4.21 -4.87
C MET A 101 -18.11 -3.70 -5.51
N ARG A 102 -18.15 -2.53 -6.08
CA ARG A 102 -16.92 -1.83 -6.47
C ARG A 102 -16.10 -1.45 -5.22
N PRO A 103 -14.80 -1.20 -5.37
CA PRO A 103 -14.01 -0.72 -4.24
C PRO A 103 -14.70 0.45 -3.54
N GLN A 104 -14.84 0.37 -2.20
CA GLN A 104 -15.42 1.38 -1.30
C GLN A 104 -16.93 1.68 -1.48
N GLN A 105 -17.63 0.95 -2.30
CA GLN A 105 -19.09 1.00 -2.41
C GLN A 105 -19.67 -0.15 -1.59
N TYR A 106 -19.88 0.07 -0.29
CA TYR A 106 -20.36 -0.95 0.65
C TYR A 106 -21.89 -1.00 0.72
N GLU A 107 -22.56 0.05 0.25
CA GLU A 107 -24.00 0.25 0.34
C GLU A 107 -24.82 -0.94 -0.16
N PRO A 108 -24.46 -1.61 -1.30
CA PRO A 108 -25.24 -2.74 -1.77
C PRO A 108 -25.33 -3.91 -0.76
N LEU A 109 -24.23 -4.17 -0.02
CA LEU A 109 -24.23 -5.20 1.01
C LEU A 109 -24.91 -4.72 2.29
N ILE A 110 -24.64 -3.49 2.70
CA ILE A 110 -25.23 -2.89 3.91
C ILE A 110 -26.75 -2.84 3.79
N ASN A 111 -27.28 -2.40 2.65
CA ASN A 111 -28.72 -2.35 2.40
C ASN A 111 -29.35 -3.74 2.39
N LEU A 112 -28.72 -4.72 1.71
CA LEU A 112 -29.21 -6.11 1.73
C LEU A 112 -29.25 -6.68 3.15
N LEU A 113 -28.27 -6.36 3.99
CA LEU A 113 -28.21 -6.78 5.38
C LEU A 113 -29.28 -6.07 6.22
N GLY A 114 -29.47 -4.75 6.03
CA GLY A 114 -30.53 -3.98 6.69
C GLY A 114 -31.91 -4.57 6.42
N ASP A 115 -32.22 -4.85 5.15
CA ASP A 115 -33.48 -5.48 4.75
C ASP A 115 -33.67 -6.85 5.42
N ARG A 116 -32.65 -7.71 5.44
CA ARG A 116 -32.71 -9.04 6.04
C ARG A 116 -32.77 -9.05 7.56
N MET A 117 -32.17 -8.06 8.20
CA MET A 117 -32.12 -7.94 9.67
C MET A 117 -33.24 -7.06 10.22
N GLY A 118 -34.01 -6.39 9.36
CA GLY A 118 -35.17 -5.59 9.71
C GLY A 118 -34.86 -4.25 10.37
N PHE A 119 -33.78 -3.60 9.96
CA PHE A 119 -33.46 -2.24 10.41
C PHE A 119 -33.02 -1.33 9.24
N ASP A 120 -33.20 -0.02 9.41
CA ASP A 120 -32.72 0.98 8.46
C ASP A 120 -31.22 1.24 8.70
N PRO A 121 -30.35 0.96 7.71
CA PRO A 121 -28.91 1.20 7.84
C PRO A 121 -28.53 2.68 7.87
N ASP A 122 -29.36 3.59 7.37
CA ASP A 122 -29.12 5.04 7.27
C ASP A 122 -29.08 5.77 8.63
N GLY A 123 -28.91 5.18 9.71
CA GLY A 123 -28.72 5.78 11.04
C GLY A 123 -27.87 4.91 11.96
N CYS A 124 -27.52 3.72 11.49
CA CYS A 124 -26.86 2.71 12.30
C CYS A 124 -25.37 2.58 12.05
N VAL A 125 -24.87 3.09 10.92
CA VAL A 125 -23.45 2.99 10.54
C VAL A 125 -22.78 4.35 10.69
N GLY A 126 -22.02 4.50 11.75
CA GLY A 126 -21.19 5.69 12.00
C GLY A 126 -19.96 5.72 11.08
N PRO A 127 -19.02 6.65 11.30
CA PRO A 127 -17.82 6.74 10.49
C PRO A 127 -17.07 5.41 10.39
N LEU A 128 -16.79 4.98 9.17
CA LEU A 128 -16.04 3.75 8.92
C LEU A 128 -14.56 4.00 9.12
N THR A 129 -13.98 3.37 10.13
CA THR A 129 -12.56 3.51 10.45
C THR A 129 -11.79 2.23 10.10
N ALA A 130 -10.49 2.39 9.87
CA ALA A 130 -9.57 1.26 9.80
C ALA A 130 -9.55 0.47 11.11
N LYS A 131 -9.09 -0.78 11.04
CA LYS A 131 -8.82 -1.57 12.24
C LYS A 131 -7.71 -0.88 13.05
N ALA A 132 -7.96 -0.67 14.33
CA ALA A 132 -6.95 -0.14 15.22
C ALA A 132 -5.90 -1.23 15.50
N ASP A 133 -4.78 -1.14 14.83
CA ASP A 133 -3.53 -1.82 15.15
C ASP A 133 -2.47 -0.74 15.45
N VAL A 134 -1.30 -1.11 15.90
CA VAL A 134 -0.20 -0.17 16.18
C VAL A 134 0.12 0.71 14.96
N ALA A 135 0.14 0.10 13.78
CA ALA A 135 0.26 0.77 12.49
C ALA A 135 -0.97 0.47 11.65
N THR A 136 -1.57 1.48 11.01
CA THR A 136 -2.78 1.32 10.22
C THR A 136 -2.76 2.15 8.94
N TYR A 137 -3.70 1.87 8.04
CA TYR A 137 -3.83 2.51 6.75
C TYR A 137 -5.01 3.47 6.72
N ILE A 138 -4.79 4.69 6.22
CA ILE A 138 -5.85 5.68 6.00
C ILE A 138 -5.91 6.01 4.50
N PRO A 139 -6.92 5.55 3.77
CA PRO A 139 -7.17 6.02 2.41
C PRO A 139 -7.49 7.52 2.41
N ILE A 140 -6.72 8.29 1.64
CA ILE A 140 -6.86 9.75 1.54
C ILE A 140 -7.41 10.20 0.20
N ILE A 141 -7.17 9.41 -0.85
CA ILE A 141 -7.61 9.67 -2.22
C ILE A 141 -7.95 8.36 -2.93
N HIS A 142 -8.99 8.38 -3.72
CA HIS A 142 -9.44 7.25 -4.54
C HIS A 142 -9.28 7.53 -6.00
N GLY A 143 -9.22 6.45 -6.82
CA GLY A 143 -9.12 6.56 -8.25
C GLY A 143 -7.77 7.11 -8.70
N CYS A 144 -7.61 7.31 -10.02
CA CYS A 144 -6.39 7.88 -10.59
C CYS A 144 -6.64 8.44 -11.98
N ASP A 145 -6.16 9.64 -12.24
CA ASP A 145 -6.34 10.37 -13.50
C ASP A 145 -5.16 10.24 -14.47
N LYS A 146 -4.13 9.45 -14.13
CA LYS A 146 -2.93 9.31 -14.97
C LYS A 146 -3.15 8.49 -16.24
N PHE A 147 -4.09 7.53 -16.23
CA PHE A 147 -4.38 6.68 -17.37
C PHE A 147 -3.14 6.07 -18.04
N CYS A 148 -2.20 5.58 -17.22
CA CYS A 148 -1.05 4.82 -17.72
C CYS A 148 -1.55 3.65 -18.57
N SER A 149 -0.89 3.36 -19.70
CA SER A 149 -1.43 2.44 -20.72
C SER A 149 -1.64 1.00 -20.22
N PHE A 150 -0.86 0.55 -19.26
CA PHE A 150 -0.94 -0.78 -18.65
C PHE A 150 -1.93 -0.87 -17.48
N CYS A 151 -2.39 0.26 -16.94
CA CYS A 151 -3.07 0.31 -15.66
C CYS A 151 -4.59 0.19 -15.80
N ILE A 152 -5.18 -0.71 -15.03
CA ILE A 152 -6.62 -0.94 -15.00
C ILE A 152 -7.35 -0.06 -13.97
N ILE A 153 -6.62 0.59 -13.07
CA ILE A 153 -7.17 1.30 -11.92
C ILE A 153 -8.18 2.40 -12.29
N PRO A 154 -7.91 3.31 -13.26
CA PRO A 154 -8.90 4.33 -13.64
C PRO A 154 -10.26 3.75 -14.05
N TYR A 155 -10.24 2.55 -14.65
CA TYR A 155 -11.44 1.87 -15.12
C TYR A 155 -12.18 1.09 -14.01
N ARG A 156 -11.52 0.83 -12.89
CA ARG A 156 -12.08 0.06 -11.76
C ARG A 156 -12.43 0.95 -10.58
N ARG A 157 -11.53 1.86 -10.20
CA ARG A 157 -11.71 2.76 -9.05
C ARG A 157 -12.24 4.16 -9.45
N GLY A 158 -12.20 4.51 -10.74
CA GLY A 158 -12.72 5.78 -11.25
C GLY A 158 -11.69 6.91 -11.23
N ARG A 159 -12.23 8.13 -11.32
CA ARG A 159 -11.46 9.38 -11.26
C ARG A 159 -10.96 9.65 -9.84
N GLU A 160 -9.96 10.51 -9.72
CA GLU A 160 -9.46 10.96 -8.43
C GLU A 160 -10.57 11.63 -7.62
N THR A 161 -10.67 11.25 -6.36
CA THR A 161 -11.56 11.84 -5.37
C THR A 161 -10.84 11.87 -4.03
N SER A 162 -10.45 13.04 -3.58
CA SER A 162 -9.76 13.28 -2.32
C SER A 162 -10.76 13.43 -1.17
N ARG A 163 -10.38 13.00 0.00
CA ARG A 163 -11.13 13.26 1.23
C ARG A 163 -10.68 14.59 1.82
N GLU A 164 -11.57 15.25 2.55
CA GLU A 164 -11.26 16.49 3.26
C GLU A 164 -10.20 16.27 4.35
N ILE A 165 -9.30 17.26 4.54
CA ILE A 165 -8.25 17.19 5.59
C ILE A 165 -8.89 16.96 6.97
N SER A 166 -9.99 17.66 7.27
CA SER A 166 -10.71 17.55 8.55
C SER A 166 -11.18 16.13 8.84
N GLU A 167 -11.66 15.40 7.82
CA GLU A 167 -12.09 14.00 7.98
C GLU A 167 -10.91 13.07 8.28
N ILE A 168 -9.77 13.28 7.62
CA ILE A 168 -8.57 12.46 7.80
C ILE A 168 -7.94 12.71 9.17
N VAL A 169 -7.90 13.97 9.61
CA VAL A 169 -7.44 14.36 10.95
C VAL A 169 -8.34 13.74 12.01
N TYR A 170 -9.67 13.88 11.89
CA TYR A 170 -10.62 13.27 12.82
C TYR A 170 -10.48 11.74 12.90
N GLU A 171 -10.36 11.06 11.74
CA GLU A 171 -10.08 9.62 11.71
C GLU A 171 -8.76 9.27 12.42
N SER A 172 -7.73 10.07 12.22
CA SER A 172 -6.42 9.89 12.89
C SER A 172 -6.54 10.02 14.40
N GLU A 173 -7.28 11.00 14.91
CA GLU A 173 -7.55 11.17 16.35
C GLU A 173 -8.32 9.99 16.93
N MET A 174 -9.35 9.51 16.25
CA MET A 174 -10.12 8.33 16.63
C MET A 174 -9.27 7.07 16.69
N LEU A 175 -8.32 6.91 15.75
CA LEU A 175 -7.40 5.78 15.72
C LEU A 175 -6.38 5.85 16.86
N VAL A 176 -5.84 7.03 17.15
CA VAL A 176 -4.95 7.26 18.30
C VAL A 176 -5.63 6.92 19.62
N ALA A 177 -6.89 7.35 19.82
CA ALA A 177 -7.68 7.01 21.02
C ALA A 177 -7.82 5.48 21.21
N ARG A 178 -7.62 4.70 20.14
CA ARG A 178 -7.65 3.22 20.13
C ARG A 178 -6.26 2.58 20.14
N GLY A 179 -5.18 3.38 20.34
CA GLY A 179 -3.80 2.91 20.50
C GLY A 179 -2.95 2.87 19.24
N VAL A 180 -3.42 3.40 18.11
CA VAL A 180 -2.62 3.52 16.87
C VAL A 180 -1.52 4.56 17.09
N LYS A 181 -0.30 4.25 16.64
CA LYS A 181 0.89 5.12 16.72
C LYS A 181 1.46 5.50 15.36
N GLU A 182 1.27 4.67 14.35
CA GLU A 182 1.69 4.95 12.98
C GLU A 182 0.50 4.92 12.02
N VAL A 183 0.39 5.94 11.17
CA VAL A 183 -0.57 5.98 10.07
C VAL A 183 0.16 5.99 8.74
N THR A 184 -0.31 5.17 7.80
CA THR A 184 0.15 5.20 6.41
C THR A 184 -0.97 5.72 5.52
N LEU A 185 -0.76 6.89 4.93
CA LEU A 185 -1.69 7.51 4.01
C LEU A 185 -1.66 6.78 2.66
N LEU A 186 -2.82 6.32 2.19
CA LEU A 186 -2.95 5.50 0.98
C LEU A 186 -3.75 6.20 -0.12
N GLY A 187 -3.34 5.93 -1.35
CA GLY A 187 -4.03 6.28 -2.59
C GLY A 187 -3.54 5.43 -3.75
N GLN A 188 -4.05 5.67 -4.94
CA GLN A 188 -3.48 5.16 -6.18
C GLN A 188 -2.38 6.08 -6.72
N ASN A 189 -2.42 7.34 -6.33
CA ASN A 189 -1.43 8.38 -6.50
C ASN A 189 -1.64 9.40 -5.37
N VAL A 190 -0.91 9.28 -4.28
CA VAL A 190 -1.11 10.14 -3.11
C VAL A 190 -0.61 11.56 -3.35
N ASP A 191 0.35 11.75 -4.25
CA ASP A 191 0.95 13.05 -4.55
C ASP A 191 -0.05 13.99 -5.24
N SER A 192 -1.11 13.44 -5.88
CA SER A 192 -2.20 14.24 -6.48
C SER A 192 -3.31 14.60 -5.48
N TYR A 193 -3.15 14.25 -4.20
CA TYR A 193 -4.14 14.60 -3.17
C TYR A 193 -4.46 16.09 -3.18
N GLY A 194 -5.74 16.40 -3.17
CA GLY A 194 -6.26 17.76 -3.12
C GLY A 194 -6.43 18.44 -4.48
N HIS A 195 -5.99 17.84 -5.61
CA HIS A 195 -6.18 18.45 -6.93
C HIS A 195 -7.65 18.65 -7.31
N ASP A 196 -8.55 17.85 -6.74
CA ASP A 196 -10.00 17.91 -6.93
C ASP A 196 -10.75 18.69 -5.83
N LEU A 197 -10.04 19.11 -4.78
CA LEU A 197 -10.60 19.90 -3.70
C LEU A 197 -10.56 21.40 -4.02
N SER A 198 -11.44 22.17 -3.40
CA SER A 198 -11.44 23.62 -3.52
C SER A 198 -10.25 24.23 -2.75
N GLY A 199 -9.64 25.28 -3.32
CA GLY A 199 -8.46 25.94 -2.75
C GLY A 199 -7.15 25.30 -3.19
N SER A 200 -6.05 25.73 -2.60
CA SER A 200 -4.70 25.24 -2.91
C SER A 200 -4.28 24.11 -1.94
N VAL A 201 -5.15 23.11 -1.79
CA VAL A 201 -4.89 21.97 -0.91
C VAL A 201 -4.01 20.95 -1.63
N ASN A 202 -2.99 20.40 -0.93
CA ASN A 202 -2.12 19.36 -1.45
C ASN A 202 -1.68 18.38 -0.35
N LEU A 203 -0.90 17.37 -0.71
CA LEU A 203 -0.41 16.35 0.23
C LEU A 203 0.44 16.96 1.37
N SER A 204 1.23 18.01 1.11
CA SER A 204 2.06 18.63 2.16
C SER A 204 1.21 19.31 3.23
N ASN A 205 0.07 19.91 2.85
CA ASN A 205 -0.89 20.47 3.81
C ASN A 205 -1.50 19.37 4.68
N LEU A 206 -1.87 18.24 4.07
CA LEU A 206 -2.39 17.09 4.81
C LEU A 206 -1.33 16.51 5.76
N LEU A 207 -0.10 16.30 5.30
CA LEU A 207 1.00 15.81 6.13
C LEU A 207 1.23 16.73 7.33
N SER A 208 1.20 18.06 7.12
CA SER A 208 1.31 19.05 8.20
C SER A 208 0.17 18.93 9.20
N ALA A 209 -1.07 18.81 8.74
CA ALA A 209 -2.24 18.70 9.61
C ALA A 209 -2.22 17.39 10.44
N VAL A 210 -1.86 16.25 9.84
CA VAL A 210 -1.75 14.97 10.57
C VAL A 210 -0.55 14.98 11.51
N ASN A 211 0.53 15.70 11.20
CA ASN A 211 1.70 15.87 12.08
C ASN A 211 1.33 16.54 13.41
N GLU A 212 0.31 17.39 13.43
CA GLU A 212 -0.17 18.04 14.66
C GLU A 212 -1.04 17.13 15.55
N VAL A 213 -1.53 16.00 15.03
CA VAL A 213 -2.34 15.05 15.80
C VAL A 213 -1.50 14.47 16.96
N LYS A 214 -1.94 14.73 18.19
CA LYS A 214 -1.26 14.22 19.39
C LYS A 214 -1.43 12.71 19.49
N GLY A 215 -0.33 12.00 19.78
CA GLY A 215 -0.32 10.53 19.92
C GLY A 215 0.02 9.78 18.61
N ILE A 216 -0.02 10.42 17.45
CA ILE A 216 0.67 9.92 16.27
C ILE A 216 2.18 10.09 16.48
N GLU A 217 2.91 9.00 16.32
CA GLU A 217 4.38 8.97 16.41
C GLU A 217 5.04 8.96 15.03
N ARG A 218 4.37 8.33 14.04
CA ARG A 218 4.88 8.19 12.67
C ARG A 218 3.80 8.34 11.62
N ILE A 219 4.18 9.01 10.53
CA ILE A 219 3.35 9.19 9.33
C ILE A 219 4.13 8.66 8.14
N ARG A 220 3.48 7.82 7.33
CA ARG A 220 3.98 7.35 6.04
C ARG A 220 2.95 7.63 4.96
N PHE A 221 3.41 7.63 3.73
CA PHE A 221 2.54 7.59 2.56
C PHE A 221 3.12 6.65 1.52
N LEU A 222 2.26 6.08 0.69
CA LEU A 222 2.66 5.12 -0.35
C LEU A 222 2.00 5.46 -1.67
N THR A 223 2.66 5.07 -2.76
CA THR A 223 2.17 5.17 -4.14
C THR A 223 2.24 6.60 -4.66
N SER A 224 3.45 7.12 -4.75
CA SER A 224 3.77 8.40 -5.40
C SER A 224 3.82 8.31 -6.93
N HIS A 225 3.77 9.45 -7.59
CA HIS A 225 3.96 9.55 -9.04
C HIS A 225 4.96 10.66 -9.38
N PRO A 226 6.01 10.41 -10.21
CA PRO A 226 7.06 11.39 -10.47
C PRO A 226 6.58 12.76 -10.96
N ASN A 227 5.48 12.81 -11.72
CA ASN A 227 4.92 14.08 -12.20
C ASN A 227 4.25 14.93 -11.11
N ASP A 228 3.90 14.34 -9.99
CA ASP A 228 3.17 15.02 -8.92
C ASP A 228 4.01 15.16 -7.65
N MET A 229 5.21 14.54 -7.61
CA MET A 229 6.18 14.71 -6.54
C MET A 229 6.78 16.11 -6.60
N ASP A 230 6.15 17.06 -5.94
CA ASP A 230 6.60 18.46 -5.90
C ASP A 230 7.54 18.75 -4.72
N ASP A 231 8.09 19.96 -4.72
CA ASP A 231 9.05 20.40 -3.70
C ASP A 231 8.43 20.47 -2.31
N SER A 232 7.14 20.79 -2.20
CA SER A 232 6.46 20.91 -0.91
C SER A 232 6.30 19.56 -0.22
N ILE A 233 6.09 18.49 -0.99
CA ILE A 233 6.04 17.11 -0.47
C ILE A 233 7.43 16.70 0.05
N ILE A 234 8.47 16.96 -0.76
CA ILE A 234 9.85 16.63 -0.37
C ILE A 234 10.26 17.41 0.88
N ASP A 235 9.90 18.70 0.96
CA ASP A 235 10.19 19.56 2.12
C ASP A 235 9.40 19.07 3.37
N ALA A 236 8.17 18.61 3.20
CA ALA A 236 7.39 18.02 4.29
C ALA A 236 8.05 16.74 4.85
N VAL A 237 8.55 15.86 3.97
CA VAL A 237 9.29 14.64 4.40
C VAL A 237 10.59 15.01 5.13
N GLY A 238 11.31 16.01 4.66
CA GLY A 238 12.56 16.47 5.29
C GLY A 238 12.36 17.28 6.55
N GLY A 239 11.22 17.97 6.71
CA GLY A 239 10.95 18.97 7.75
C GLY A 239 10.03 18.54 8.88
N LEU A 240 9.01 17.73 8.60
CA LEU A 240 8.02 17.32 9.61
C LEU A 240 8.55 16.16 10.47
N GLU A 241 8.48 16.31 11.77
CA GLU A 241 9.10 15.39 12.73
C GLU A 241 8.55 13.96 12.63
N LYS A 242 7.24 13.81 12.48
CA LYS A 242 6.57 12.50 12.47
C LYS A 242 6.56 11.84 11.09
N VAL A 243 6.81 12.58 10.01
CA VAL A 243 6.87 12.01 8.67
C VAL A 243 8.16 11.22 8.51
N CYS A 244 8.03 9.95 8.15
CA CYS A 244 9.16 9.04 8.02
C CYS A 244 9.97 9.33 6.74
N GLU A 245 11.29 9.17 6.82
CA GLU A 245 12.21 9.35 5.69
C GLU A 245 12.15 8.13 4.74
N HIS A 246 10.99 7.89 4.15
CA HIS A 246 10.74 6.81 3.20
C HIS A 246 9.78 7.30 2.10
N ILE A 247 10.19 7.16 0.84
CA ILE A 247 9.39 7.53 -0.32
C ILE A 247 9.36 6.33 -1.29
N ASN A 248 8.15 5.86 -1.65
CA ASN A 248 7.97 4.94 -2.75
C ASN A 248 7.60 5.74 -4.00
N LEU A 249 8.53 5.83 -4.97
CA LEU A 249 8.38 6.57 -6.22
C LEU A 249 8.55 5.64 -7.44
N PRO A 250 7.45 5.08 -7.96
CA PRO A 250 7.48 4.14 -9.07
C PRO A 250 8.01 4.73 -10.38
N PHE A 251 9.16 4.26 -10.91
CA PHE A 251 9.67 4.72 -12.20
C PHE A 251 9.15 3.90 -13.39
N GLN A 252 8.71 2.67 -13.19
CA GLN A 252 8.12 1.71 -14.13
C GLN A 252 9.06 1.17 -15.22
N ALA A 253 9.83 1.99 -15.94
CA ALA A 253 10.83 1.60 -16.93
C ALA A 253 11.96 2.64 -17.01
N GLY A 254 13.16 2.20 -17.38
CA GLY A 254 14.34 3.07 -17.48
C GLY A 254 14.61 3.63 -18.86
N ASP A 255 13.76 3.32 -19.85
CA ASP A 255 13.88 3.78 -21.23
C ASP A 255 12.75 4.73 -21.59
N ASP A 256 13.08 5.85 -22.26
CA ASP A 256 12.12 6.93 -22.52
C ASP A 256 11.02 6.53 -23.51
N ASP A 257 11.32 5.69 -24.52
CA ASP A 257 10.31 5.21 -25.46
C ASP A 257 9.30 4.28 -24.77
N ILE A 258 9.79 3.44 -23.85
CA ILE A 258 8.93 2.60 -23.02
C ILE A 258 8.09 3.46 -22.06
N LEU A 259 8.67 4.46 -21.41
CA LEU A 259 7.94 5.40 -20.56
C LEU A 259 6.86 6.15 -21.34
N GLN A 260 7.15 6.59 -22.56
CA GLN A 260 6.18 7.21 -23.46
C GLN A 260 5.06 6.23 -23.83
N SER A 261 5.39 5.00 -24.19
CA SER A 261 4.43 3.94 -24.52
C SER A 261 3.55 3.58 -23.30
N MET A 262 4.12 3.62 -22.11
CA MET A 262 3.41 3.48 -20.83
C MET A 262 2.58 4.72 -20.46
N ARG A 263 2.73 5.85 -21.17
CA ARG A 263 2.09 7.14 -20.89
C ARG A 263 2.45 7.69 -19.51
N ARG A 264 3.74 7.63 -19.16
CA ARG A 264 4.21 8.10 -17.85
C ARG A 264 4.37 9.61 -17.75
N GLY A 265 4.62 10.31 -18.88
CA GLY A 265 4.69 11.77 -18.94
C GLY A 265 5.95 12.38 -18.33
N TYR A 266 7.00 11.60 -18.13
CA TYR A 266 8.34 12.03 -17.73
C TYR A 266 9.39 11.15 -18.43
N THR A 267 10.63 11.63 -18.45
CA THR A 267 11.81 10.95 -18.97
C THR A 267 12.67 10.36 -17.84
N ASN A 268 13.59 9.45 -18.17
CA ASN A 268 14.60 8.93 -17.24
C ASN A 268 15.42 10.08 -16.60
N TYR A 269 15.78 11.09 -17.40
CA TYR A 269 16.52 12.24 -16.92
C TYR A 269 15.75 13.06 -15.87
N GLU A 270 14.46 13.33 -16.10
CA GLU A 270 13.60 14.05 -15.16
C GLU A 270 13.41 13.24 -13.87
N TYR A 271 13.22 11.93 -13.99
CA TYR A 271 13.14 11.06 -12.82
C TYR A 271 14.40 11.11 -11.97
N ARG A 272 15.60 11.04 -12.58
CA ARG A 272 16.87 11.17 -11.86
C ARG A 272 16.99 12.50 -11.12
N LYS A 273 16.59 13.60 -11.74
CA LYS A 273 16.57 14.92 -11.09
C LYS A 273 15.68 14.94 -9.83
N ILE A 274 14.53 14.29 -9.88
CA ILE A 274 13.65 14.19 -8.70
C ILE A 274 14.35 13.40 -7.59
N ILE A 275 14.98 12.27 -7.92
CA ILE A 275 15.74 11.46 -6.94
C ILE A 275 16.89 12.25 -6.32
N ASP A 276 17.66 12.99 -7.13
CA ASP A 276 18.76 13.81 -6.64
C ASP A 276 18.25 14.90 -5.68
N LYS A 277 17.13 15.53 -6.02
CA LYS A 277 16.46 16.52 -5.17
C LYS A 277 15.99 15.91 -3.84
N ILE A 278 15.35 14.74 -3.88
CA ILE A 278 14.90 14.02 -2.68
C ILE A 278 16.11 13.72 -1.77
N ARG A 279 17.17 13.16 -2.31
CA ARG A 279 18.39 12.85 -1.53
C ARG A 279 19.07 14.07 -0.95
N CYS A 280 19.05 15.20 -1.67
CA CYS A 280 19.62 16.47 -1.18
C CYS A 280 18.80 17.04 0.00
N LYS A 281 17.46 17.00 -0.10
CA LYS A 281 16.56 17.61 0.89
C LYS A 281 16.22 16.69 2.07
N VAL A 282 16.29 15.37 1.87
CA VAL A 282 15.95 14.36 2.89
C VAL A 282 17.15 13.43 3.11
N PRO A 283 18.13 13.83 3.96
CA PRO A 283 19.28 13.00 4.25
C PRO A 283 18.89 11.65 4.83
N GLY A 284 19.50 10.57 4.33
CA GLY A 284 19.20 9.21 4.79
C GLY A 284 17.86 8.64 4.33
N VAL A 285 17.21 9.26 3.34
CA VAL A 285 15.93 8.77 2.81
C VAL A 285 16.06 7.35 2.26
N SER A 286 15.09 6.50 2.61
CA SER A 286 14.90 5.19 1.99
C SER A 286 14.01 5.34 0.77
N LEU A 287 14.46 4.82 -0.37
CA LEU A 287 13.76 4.91 -1.65
C LEU A 287 13.21 3.55 -2.06
N GLY A 288 11.88 3.45 -2.14
CA GLY A 288 11.19 2.35 -2.80
C GLY A 288 10.79 2.70 -4.23
N THR A 289 10.63 1.69 -5.07
CA THR A 289 10.11 1.87 -6.44
C THR A 289 9.37 0.64 -6.93
N ASP A 290 8.56 0.84 -7.97
CA ASP A 290 7.91 -0.23 -8.74
C ASP A 290 8.36 -0.16 -10.18
N LEU A 291 8.57 -1.33 -10.82
CA LEU A 291 8.92 -1.44 -12.22
C LEU A 291 8.26 -2.65 -12.90
N ILE A 292 8.09 -2.53 -14.20
CA ILE A 292 7.51 -3.57 -15.05
C ILE A 292 8.53 -3.94 -16.12
N VAL A 293 8.90 -5.22 -16.18
CA VAL A 293 9.76 -5.77 -17.25
C VAL A 293 8.92 -6.44 -18.35
N GLY A 294 9.41 -6.40 -19.57
CA GLY A 294 8.76 -7.05 -20.70
C GLY A 294 7.45 -6.40 -21.11
N PHE A 295 7.35 -5.07 -21.01
CA PHE A 295 6.23 -4.33 -21.56
C PHE A 295 6.16 -4.50 -23.08
N CYS A 296 5.00 -4.24 -23.70
CA CYS A 296 4.78 -4.41 -25.14
C CYS A 296 5.90 -3.77 -25.97
N GLY A 297 6.60 -4.57 -26.74
CA GLY A 297 7.69 -4.13 -27.62
C GLY A 297 9.04 -3.88 -26.96
N GLU A 298 9.17 -4.07 -25.63
CA GLU A 298 10.43 -3.81 -24.94
C GLU A 298 11.56 -4.68 -25.49
N THR A 299 12.59 -4.04 -26.04
CA THR A 299 13.83 -4.67 -26.52
C THR A 299 14.81 -4.97 -25.40
N ASP A 300 15.85 -5.76 -25.68
CA ASP A 300 16.92 -6.04 -24.71
C ASP A 300 17.72 -4.78 -24.34
N GLN A 301 17.90 -3.86 -25.30
CA GLN A 301 18.60 -2.60 -25.04
C GLN A 301 17.79 -1.72 -24.08
N GLN A 302 16.48 -1.63 -24.26
CA GLN A 302 15.57 -0.86 -23.40
C GLN A 302 15.48 -1.47 -21.99
N PHE A 303 15.46 -2.80 -21.90
CA PHE A 303 15.58 -3.47 -20.59
C PHE A 303 16.91 -3.19 -19.89
N LYS A 304 18.05 -3.16 -20.64
CA LYS A 304 19.34 -2.78 -20.07
C LYS A 304 19.34 -1.37 -19.49
N SER A 305 18.63 -0.42 -20.11
CA SER A 305 18.44 0.92 -19.55
C SER A 305 17.69 0.88 -18.21
N THR A 306 16.68 0.00 -18.06
CA THR A 306 15.96 -0.22 -16.80
C THR A 306 16.89 -0.80 -15.72
N LEU A 307 17.67 -1.84 -16.06
CA LEU A 307 18.63 -2.44 -15.13
C LEU A 307 19.72 -1.45 -14.72
N GLN A 308 20.21 -0.64 -15.66
CA GLN A 308 21.21 0.40 -15.37
C GLN A 308 20.65 1.48 -14.42
N LEU A 309 19.39 1.87 -14.57
CA LEU A 309 18.76 2.82 -13.68
C LEU A 309 18.68 2.29 -12.23
N VAL A 310 18.37 1.00 -12.05
CA VAL A 310 18.38 0.33 -10.73
C VAL A 310 19.77 0.37 -10.12
N ARG A 311 20.82 0.07 -10.89
CA ARG A 311 22.23 0.10 -10.46
C ARG A 311 22.72 1.47 -10.05
N ASP A 312 22.33 2.49 -10.80
CA ASP A 312 22.78 3.86 -10.57
C ASP A 312 22.11 4.48 -9.34
N ILE A 313 20.78 4.30 -9.22
CA ILE A 313 20.01 4.89 -8.13
C ILE A 313 20.21 4.12 -6.83
N LYS A 314 20.33 2.78 -6.88
CA LYS A 314 20.44 1.92 -5.69
C LYS A 314 19.26 2.13 -4.74
N PHE A 315 18.11 1.62 -5.15
CA PHE A 315 16.90 1.66 -4.32
C PHE A 315 17.02 0.75 -3.09
N ASP A 316 16.43 1.16 -1.98
CA ASP A 316 16.28 0.30 -0.80
C ASP A 316 15.36 -0.89 -1.08
N LYS A 317 14.36 -0.69 -1.94
CA LYS A 317 13.38 -1.71 -2.29
C LYS A 317 12.85 -1.53 -3.72
N VAL A 318 12.88 -2.60 -4.49
CA VAL A 318 12.27 -2.66 -5.82
C VAL A 318 11.14 -3.69 -5.84
N HIS A 319 9.93 -3.24 -6.20
CA HIS A 319 8.80 -4.11 -6.49
C HIS A 319 8.75 -4.36 -7.98
N SER A 320 9.38 -5.42 -8.43
CA SER A 320 9.44 -5.80 -9.83
C SER A 320 8.26 -6.68 -10.23
N ALA A 321 7.75 -6.50 -11.46
CA ALA A 321 6.71 -7.32 -12.03
C ALA A 321 6.96 -7.58 -13.52
N ALA A 322 6.70 -8.80 -13.98
CA ALA A 322 6.59 -9.09 -15.40
C ALA A 322 5.26 -8.53 -15.94
N TYR A 323 5.32 -7.85 -17.07
CA TYR A 323 4.11 -7.35 -17.74
C TYR A 323 3.16 -8.49 -18.05
N SER A 324 1.90 -8.28 -17.76
CA SER A 324 0.82 -9.14 -18.24
C SER A 324 -0.39 -8.27 -18.62
N THR A 325 -0.95 -8.53 -19.77
CA THR A 325 -2.08 -7.78 -20.34
C THR A 325 -3.28 -7.78 -19.38
N ARG A 326 -3.88 -6.61 -19.17
CA ARG A 326 -5.10 -6.43 -18.39
C ARG A 326 -6.23 -6.01 -19.30
N LYS A 327 -7.24 -6.86 -19.41
CA LYS A 327 -8.39 -6.64 -20.29
C LYS A 327 -9.05 -5.29 -20.02
N GLY A 328 -9.20 -4.49 -21.05
CA GLY A 328 -9.81 -3.16 -21.01
C GLY A 328 -8.84 -2.00 -20.81
N THR A 329 -7.54 -2.24 -20.63
CA THR A 329 -6.52 -1.19 -20.58
C THR A 329 -6.21 -0.62 -21.98
N ILE A 330 -5.49 0.49 -22.04
CA ILE A 330 -5.05 1.07 -23.30
C ILE A 330 -4.10 0.11 -24.02
N ALA A 331 -3.17 -0.51 -23.29
CA ALA A 331 -2.23 -1.47 -23.84
C ALA A 331 -2.94 -2.70 -24.43
N ASP A 332 -3.94 -3.26 -23.72
CA ASP A 332 -4.76 -4.36 -24.24
C ASP A 332 -5.47 -4.04 -25.56
N ARG A 333 -5.95 -2.81 -25.71
CA ARG A 333 -6.70 -2.39 -26.90
C ARG A 333 -5.85 -1.95 -28.07
N LYS A 334 -4.62 -1.50 -27.84
CA LYS A 334 -3.82 -0.77 -28.85
C LYS A 334 -2.43 -1.36 -29.07
N MET A 335 -1.96 -2.27 -28.23
CA MET A 335 -0.61 -2.82 -28.28
C MET A 335 -0.66 -4.34 -28.34
N VAL A 336 0.42 -4.93 -28.81
CA VAL A 336 0.61 -6.39 -28.85
C VAL A 336 1.64 -6.76 -27.81
N ASP A 337 1.28 -7.67 -26.90
CA ASP A 337 2.23 -8.25 -25.95
C ASP A 337 3.10 -9.29 -26.68
N ASN A 338 4.19 -8.83 -27.28
CA ASN A 338 5.08 -9.58 -28.13
C ASN A 338 6.39 -10.01 -27.45
N VAL A 339 6.57 -9.69 -26.14
CA VAL A 339 7.75 -10.15 -25.40
C VAL A 339 7.48 -11.56 -24.84
N PRO A 340 8.27 -12.57 -25.23
CA PRO A 340 8.07 -13.94 -24.76
C PRO A 340 8.11 -14.08 -23.23
N ALA A 341 7.31 -14.99 -22.69
CA ALA A 341 7.22 -15.21 -21.25
C ALA A 341 8.56 -15.56 -20.60
N GLU A 342 9.39 -16.35 -21.30
CA GLU A 342 10.73 -16.71 -20.81
C GLU A 342 11.67 -15.51 -20.72
N ILE A 343 11.59 -14.58 -21.68
CA ILE A 343 12.35 -13.33 -21.65
C ILE A 343 11.89 -12.46 -20.47
N LYS A 344 10.58 -12.32 -20.25
CA LYS A 344 10.05 -11.61 -19.08
C LYS A 344 10.53 -12.21 -17.77
N LYS A 345 10.53 -13.53 -17.69
CA LYS A 345 10.99 -14.27 -16.49
C LYS A 345 12.48 -14.06 -16.24
N ASP A 346 13.30 -14.11 -17.31
CA ASP A 346 14.74 -13.87 -17.20
C ASP A 346 15.05 -12.42 -16.78
N ARG A 347 14.39 -11.43 -17.40
CA ARG A 347 14.53 -10.02 -17.01
C ARG A 347 14.11 -9.78 -15.56
N LEU A 348 13.02 -10.39 -15.12
CA LEU A 348 12.57 -10.31 -13.73
C LEU A 348 13.60 -10.88 -12.75
N ARG A 349 14.22 -12.02 -13.11
CA ARG A 349 15.30 -12.62 -12.34
C ARG A 349 16.50 -11.68 -12.23
N GLN A 350 16.97 -11.11 -13.35
CA GLN A 350 18.09 -10.17 -13.35
C GLN A 350 17.85 -8.95 -12.46
N ILE A 351 16.64 -8.37 -12.47
CA ILE A 351 16.27 -7.27 -11.56
C ILE A 351 16.31 -7.71 -10.10
N ASN A 352 15.79 -8.90 -9.78
CA ASN A 352 15.75 -9.39 -8.40
C ASN A 352 17.15 -9.71 -7.87
N ASP A 353 18.01 -10.32 -8.69
CA ASP A 353 19.39 -10.63 -8.33
C ASP A 353 20.17 -9.32 -8.05
N GLU A 354 20.03 -8.32 -8.93
CA GLU A 354 20.64 -7.00 -8.75
C GLU A 354 20.14 -6.29 -7.48
N GLN A 355 18.82 -6.35 -7.23
CA GLN A 355 18.23 -5.73 -6.04
C GLN A 355 18.70 -6.42 -4.75
N GLU A 356 18.91 -7.72 -4.76
CA GLU A 356 19.44 -8.46 -3.60
C GLU A 356 20.84 -7.97 -3.24
N GLU A 357 21.71 -7.78 -4.24
CA GLU A 357 23.06 -7.24 -4.04
C GLU A 357 23.01 -5.80 -3.51
N ILE A 358 22.18 -4.94 -4.10
CA ILE A 358 22.01 -3.54 -3.69
C ILE A 358 21.48 -3.48 -2.24
N SER A 359 20.46 -4.27 -1.92
CA SER A 359 19.87 -4.31 -0.57
C SER A 359 20.89 -4.78 0.46
N THR A 360 21.71 -5.79 0.12
CA THR A 360 22.81 -6.25 0.96
C THR A 360 23.81 -5.14 1.25
N GLN A 361 24.24 -4.40 0.21
CA GLN A 361 25.17 -3.28 0.37
C GLN A 361 24.57 -2.14 1.20
N ILE A 362 23.29 -1.80 1.02
CA ILE A 362 22.63 -0.74 1.78
C ILE A 362 22.49 -1.16 3.24
N ASN A 363 22.00 -2.37 3.50
CA ASN A 363 21.73 -2.83 4.85
C ASN A 363 23.02 -3.07 5.65
N SER A 364 24.12 -3.47 5.00
CA SER A 364 25.42 -3.64 5.69
C SER A 364 25.95 -2.33 6.29
N ARG A 365 25.55 -1.17 5.77
CA ARG A 365 26.01 0.14 6.27
C ARG A 365 25.48 0.47 7.66
N VAL A 366 24.31 -0.07 8.02
CA VAL A 366 23.69 0.21 9.33
C VAL A 366 24.12 -0.79 10.41
N LEU A 367 25.06 -1.68 10.11
CA LEU A 367 25.60 -2.64 11.09
C LEU A 367 26.27 -1.87 12.25
N GLY A 368 25.87 -2.18 13.49
CA GLY A 368 26.35 -1.51 14.69
C GLY A 368 25.61 -0.23 15.07
N GLU A 369 24.78 0.31 14.19
CA GLU A 369 23.95 1.49 14.48
C GLU A 369 22.75 1.13 15.38
N CYS A 370 22.19 2.15 16.04
CA CYS A 370 20.97 2.03 16.83
C CYS A 370 19.81 2.63 16.05
N HIS A 371 18.75 1.86 15.85
CA HIS A 371 17.53 2.30 15.18
C HIS A 371 16.33 2.27 16.10
N GLU A 372 15.52 3.31 16.03
CA GLU A 372 14.20 3.33 16.67
C GLU A 372 13.23 2.48 15.85
N VAL A 373 12.59 1.53 16.49
CA VAL A 373 11.69 0.54 15.90
C VAL A 373 10.33 0.63 16.58
N LEU A 374 9.28 0.86 15.81
CA LEU A 374 7.91 0.70 16.31
C LEU A 374 7.58 -0.80 16.31
N VAL A 375 7.27 -1.32 17.49
CA VAL A 375 7.04 -2.76 17.69
C VAL A 375 5.64 -3.14 17.21
N GLU A 376 5.57 -3.92 16.12
CA GLU A 376 4.32 -4.33 15.50
C GLU A 376 3.77 -5.66 16.06
N GLY A 377 4.64 -6.52 16.62
CA GLY A 377 4.23 -7.80 17.16
C GLY A 377 5.36 -8.81 17.30
N THR A 378 4.99 -10.09 17.34
CA THR A 378 5.93 -11.22 17.42
C THR A 378 5.77 -12.16 16.23
N LYS A 379 6.88 -12.71 15.75
CA LYS A 379 6.93 -13.75 14.72
C LYS A 379 8.05 -14.74 15.06
N ASN A 380 7.75 -16.04 15.07
CA ASN A 380 8.69 -17.08 15.47
C ASN A 380 9.36 -16.79 16.83
N SER A 381 8.58 -16.37 17.81
CA SER A 381 8.99 -16.00 19.18
C SER A 381 9.94 -14.80 19.29
N ARG A 382 10.19 -14.07 18.20
CA ARG A 382 10.97 -12.83 18.20
C ARG A 382 10.06 -11.62 18.00
N TRP A 383 10.38 -10.51 18.63
CA TRP A 383 9.74 -9.23 18.37
C TRP A 383 10.15 -8.72 17.00
N PHE A 384 9.22 -8.05 16.34
CA PHE A 384 9.50 -7.37 15.07
C PHE A 384 8.77 -6.04 14.99
N GLY A 385 9.31 -5.17 14.18
CA GLY A 385 8.70 -3.89 13.83
C GLY A 385 9.46 -3.22 12.69
N ARG A 386 9.11 -1.98 12.40
CA ARG A 386 9.75 -1.19 11.36
C ARG A 386 10.46 0.02 11.94
N ASN A 387 11.62 0.37 11.36
CA ASN A 387 12.27 1.64 11.60
C ASN A 387 11.66 2.74 10.72
N ARG A 388 12.11 3.99 10.84
CA ARG A 388 11.62 5.12 10.03
C ARG A 388 11.82 4.93 8.51
N ASN A 389 12.86 4.19 8.10
CA ASN A 389 13.17 3.88 6.71
C ASN A 389 12.38 2.66 6.15
N ASP A 390 11.30 2.24 6.79
CA ASP A 390 10.48 1.06 6.42
C ASP A 390 11.23 -0.28 6.42
N LYS A 391 12.38 -0.35 7.09
CA LYS A 391 13.13 -1.60 7.19
C LYS A 391 12.57 -2.47 8.32
N LEU A 392 12.33 -3.75 8.01
CA LEU A 392 11.88 -4.73 8.98
C LEU A 392 13.03 -5.11 9.92
N VAL A 393 12.81 -5.01 11.22
CA VAL A 393 13.80 -5.30 12.26
C VAL A 393 13.28 -6.36 13.20
N PHE A 394 14.07 -7.42 13.42
CA PHE A 394 13.79 -8.46 14.42
C PHE A 394 14.75 -8.32 15.60
N PHE A 395 14.26 -8.56 16.81
CA PHE A 395 15.06 -8.52 18.03
C PHE A 395 14.43 -9.36 19.15
N ASP A 396 15.22 -9.69 20.15
CA ASP A 396 14.77 -10.43 21.32
C ASP A 396 14.62 -9.48 22.51
N SER A 397 13.53 -9.62 23.28
CA SER A 397 13.25 -8.86 24.48
C SER A 397 12.26 -9.59 25.39
N THR A 398 12.46 -9.45 26.69
CA THR A 398 11.52 -9.93 27.72
C THR A 398 10.67 -8.80 28.31
N THR A 399 10.97 -7.55 27.98
CA THR A 399 10.33 -6.34 28.56
C THR A 399 9.55 -5.50 27.57
N THR A 400 9.64 -5.81 26.28
CA THR A 400 8.98 -5.07 25.19
C THR A 400 7.54 -5.54 25.02
N ALA A 401 6.66 -4.61 24.70
CA ALA A 401 5.28 -4.85 24.32
C ALA A 401 4.98 -4.34 22.91
N LYS A 402 3.91 -4.85 22.32
CA LYS A 402 3.40 -4.34 21.06
C LYS A 402 3.00 -2.86 21.20
N GLY A 403 3.45 -2.02 20.29
CA GLY A 403 3.25 -0.57 20.32
C GLY A 403 4.37 0.22 21.00
N ASP A 404 5.38 -0.44 21.56
CA ASP A 404 6.53 0.27 22.10
C ASP A 404 7.43 0.84 21.02
N MET A 405 8.11 1.95 21.33
CA MET A 405 9.22 2.47 20.56
C MET A 405 10.52 1.91 21.13
N ALA A 406 11.06 0.89 20.47
CA ALA A 406 12.25 0.17 20.91
C ALA A 406 13.51 0.73 20.24
N LEU A 407 14.57 1.04 21.01
CA LEU A 407 15.89 1.34 20.44
C LEU A 407 16.65 0.03 20.28
N VAL A 408 16.88 -0.39 19.01
CA VAL A 408 17.52 -1.66 18.66
C VAL A 408 18.88 -1.40 18.03
N LYS A 409 19.95 -2.00 18.61
CA LYS A 409 21.28 -2.01 18.00
C LYS A 409 21.31 -3.13 16.95
N ILE A 410 21.63 -2.77 15.71
CA ILE A 410 21.70 -3.72 14.60
C ILE A 410 23.00 -4.54 14.70
N GLU A 411 22.88 -5.86 14.74
CA GLU A 411 24.01 -6.80 14.90
C GLU A 411 24.17 -7.71 13.70
N GLU A 412 23.08 -7.92 12.94
CA GLU A 412 23.10 -8.71 11.71
C GLU A 412 22.22 -8.04 10.65
N THR A 413 22.61 -8.20 9.39
CA THR A 413 21.84 -7.64 8.25
C THR A 413 21.65 -8.72 7.19
N SER A 414 20.47 -8.69 6.56
CA SER A 414 20.14 -9.46 5.36
C SER A 414 19.63 -8.51 4.25
N PRO A 415 19.48 -8.95 3.01
CA PRO A 415 18.87 -8.13 1.98
C PRO A 415 17.46 -7.62 2.35
N TRP A 416 16.70 -8.38 3.16
CA TRP A 416 15.26 -8.16 3.36
C TRP A 416 14.88 -7.71 4.77
N PHE A 417 15.75 -7.89 5.76
CA PHE A 417 15.50 -7.52 7.15
C PHE A 417 16.80 -7.28 7.92
N LEU A 418 16.67 -6.64 9.06
CA LEU A 418 17.74 -6.38 10.02
C LEU A 418 17.48 -7.20 11.29
N GLN A 419 18.52 -7.56 12.01
CA GLN A 419 18.41 -8.20 13.31
C GLN A 419 19.29 -7.48 14.32
N GLY A 420 18.85 -7.48 15.58
CA GLY A 420 19.62 -6.81 16.61
C GLY A 420 19.18 -7.15 18.02
N SER A 421 19.75 -6.44 18.97
CA SER A 421 19.43 -6.54 20.40
C SER A 421 18.83 -5.25 20.92
N LEU A 422 17.90 -5.36 21.85
CA LEU A 422 17.34 -4.19 22.55
C LEU A 422 18.45 -3.51 23.35
N LYS A 423 18.68 -2.23 23.12
CA LYS A 423 19.58 -1.44 23.93
C LYS A 423 18.84 -0.98 25.18
N ASN A 424 19.20 -1.52 26.35
CA ASN A 424 18.65 -1.06 27.62
C ASN A 424 19.09 0.40 27.86
N THR A 425 18.19 1.34 27.64
CA THR A 425 18.30 2.70 28.12
C THR A 425 17.50 2.83 29.40
N LYS A 426 18.17 2.89 30.56
CA LYS A 426 17.53 3.40 31.78
C LYS A 426 17.22 4.88 31.56
N GLY A 427 15.96 5.25 31.45
CA GLY A 427 15.34 6.54 31.66
C GLY A 427 16.05 7.74 31.03
N GLY A 428 15.58 8.17 29.87
CA GLY A 428 15.85 9.45 29.25
C GLY A 428 15.00 9.56 28.01
N SER A 429 14.30 10.67 27.86
CA SER A 429 13.67 11.05 26.57
C SER A 429 14.71 10.85 25.45
N PRO A 430 14.39 10.20 24.33
CA PRO A 430 15.36 10.02 23.28
C PRO A 430 15.78 11.40 22.78
N ASP A 431 17.07 11.71 22.91
CA ASP A 431 17.67 12.83 22.19
C ASP A 431 17.36 12.63 20.70
N ASN A 432 16.69 13.61 20.12
CA ASN A 432 16.27 13.63 18.73
C ASN A 432 17.49 13.34 17.82
N PRO A 433 17.53 12.23 17.05
CA PRO A 433 18.68 11.87 16.23
C PRO A 433 19.04 12.93 15.15
N ARG A 434 18.17 13.92 14.93
CA ARG A 434 18.45 15.05 14.03
C ARG A 434 19.51 16.04 14.58
N SER A 435 19.84 16.00 15.88
CA SER A 435 20.83 16.93 16.48
C SER A 435 22.29 16.50 16.30
N SER A 436 22.58 15.29 15.82
CA SER A 436 23.94 14.74 15.71
C SER A 436 24.54 14.72 14.29
N LEU A 437 23.79 15.16 13.28
CA LEU A 437 24.33 15.36 11.93
C LEU A 437 24.93 16.76 11.79
N THR A 438 25.97 17.03 12.54
CA THR A 438 26.86 18.15 12.26
C THR A 438 27.61 17.81 10.97
N VAL A 439 27.28 18.51 9.91
CA VAL A 439 27.94 18.44 8.62
C VAL A 439 29.43 18.84 8.85
N ASN A 440 30.33 17.88 8.85
CA ASN A 440 31.74 18.18 8.60
C ASN A 440 31.85 18.58 7.12
N LYS A 441 31.94 19.88 6.90
CA LYS A 441 32.39 20.45 5.62
C LYS A 441 33.82 19.99 5.36
N LEU A 442 34.03 19.24 4.33
CA LEU A 442 35.22 19.21 3.48
C LEU A 442 34.78 19.06 2.03
#